data_18735fa146e6849fdddca59add35056a
#
_entry.id   18735fa146e6849fdddca59add35056a
#
_cell.length_a   1.000
_cell.length_b   1.000
_cell.length_c   1.000
_cell.angle_alpha   90.00
_cell.angle_beta   90.00
_cell.angle_gamma   90.00
#
_symmetry.space_group_name_H-M   'P 1'
#
loop_
_entity.id
_entity.type
_entity.pdbx_description
1 polymer ?
#
loop_
_entity_poly.entity_id
_entity_poly.type
_entity_poly.pdbx_seq_one_letter_code
_entity_poly.pdbx_strand_id
1 'polypeptide(L)'
;MDTILKWKSDTDRKKGKRMEPLGVKKKQGSIVEILRDAILHNDIECDTELTQKEIADNLEVSRMPVREALILLEYQGLIRRLPNNHVKVVNFTKGYFAEIFQLGMLLEGKILRQMEKPETMMQQSELSVHREIYRNCHNQLWSKTLESITEIYLEYGIRNIQNQEENKEREEFLHKVLKEAEKKEYAKMEEQLQKYFSCMIHEFEKREI
;
A
#
# COMPACT_ATOMS: atom_id res chain seq x y z
N MET A 1 -0.51 13.97 -18.59
CA MET A 1 -0.06 15.14 -17.79
C MET A 1 -0.97 15.21 -16.59
N ASP A 2 -0.51 14.59 -15.51
CA ASP A 2 -1.29 14.41 -14.29
C ASP A 2 -1.06 15.61 -13.37
N THR A 3 -2.15 16.24 -12.98
CA THR A 3 -2.13 17.37 -12.05
C THR A 3 -1.88 16.81 -10.66
N ILE A 4 -0.64 16.93 -10.21
CA ILE A 4 -0.15 16.49 -8.89
C ILE A 4 -0.79 17.35 -7.81
N LEU A 5 -1.45 16.70 -6.87
CA LEU A 5 -2.00 17.26 -5.63
C LEU A 5 -0.85 17.68 -4.70
N LYS A 6 -0.43 18.93 -4.70
CA LYS A 6 0.54 19.43 -3.69
C LYS A 6 -0.20 19.95 -2.47
N TRP A 7 -0.16 19.20 -1.38
CA TRP A 7 -0.56 19.66 -0.06
C TRP A 7 0.58 20.49 0.54
N LYS A 8 0.31 21.74 0.88
CA LYS A 8 1.32 22.62 1.47
C LYS A 8 1.29 22.51 2.99
N SER A 9 2.49 22.38 3.60
CA SER A 9 2.69 22.33 5.03
C SER A 9 2.26 23.63 5.76
N ASP A 10 2.06 23.55 7.08
CA ASP A 10 1.66 24.66 7.97
C ASP A 10 2.57 25.91 7.91
N THR A 11 3.78 25.78 7.41
CA THR A 11 4.69 26.91 7.18
C THR A 11 4.19 27.89 6.12
N ASP A 12 3.35 27.47 5.18
CA ASP A 12 2.76 28.33 4.15
C ASP A 12 1.46 29.01 4.63
N ARG A 13 0.81 28.54 5.69
CA ARG A 13 -0.42 29.15 6.26
C ARG A 13 -0.19 30.56 6.83
N LYS A 14 1.03 30.88 7.28
CA LYS A 14 1.35 32.23 7.82
C LYS A 14 1.36 33.35 6.78
N LYS A 15 1.24 33.01 5.48
CA LYS A 15 1.25 33.99 4.37
C LYS A 15 -0.11 34.26 3.72
N GLY A 16 -1.24 33.84 4.32
CA GLY A 16 -2.57 34.24 3.87
C GLY A 16 -2.96 33.84 2.45
N LYS A 17 -2.27 32.90 1.83
CA LYS A 17 -2.59 32.39 0.51
C LYS A 17 -3.69 31.32 0.61
N ARG A 18 -4.90 31.69 0.21
CA ARG A 18 -6.02 30.76 0.02
C ARG A 18 -5.54 29.63 -0.89
N MET A 19 -5.69 28.37 -0.43
CA MET A 19 -5.41 27.19 -1.26
C MET A 19 -6.33 27.25 -2.48
N GLU A 20 -5.76 27.12 -3.68
CA GLU A 20 -6.57 26.96 -4.87
C GLU A 20 -7.30 25.62 -4.79
N PRO A 21 -8.59 25.57 -5.19
CA PRO A 21 -9.32 24.32 -5.25
C PRO A 21 -8.55 23.35 -6.15
N LEU A 22 -8.26 22.18 -5.64
CA LEU A 22 -7.70 21.11 -6.44
C LEU A 22 -8.72 20.79 -7.53
N GLY A 23 -8.37 21.05 -8.77
CA GLY A 23 -9.16 20.68 -9.94
C GLY A 23 -9.25 19.14 -10.04
N VAL A 24 -9.93 18.54 -9.07
CA VAL A 24 -10.27 17.12 -9.09
C VAL A 24 -11.36 16.96 -10.16
N LYS A 25 -10.96 16.71 -11.40
CA LYS A 25 -11.82 15.93 -12.29
C LYS A 25 -12.19 14.71 -11.46
N LYS A 26 -13.52 14.50 -11.20
CA LYS A 26 -14.06 13.33 -10.52
C LYS A 26 -13.36 12.06 -11.00
N LYS A 27 -12.21 11.70 -10.39
CA LYS A 27 -11.67 10.36 -10.45
C LYS A 27 -12.67 9.54 -9.66
N GLN A 28 -13.22 8.49 -10.27
CA GLN A 28 -14.18 7.55 -9.69
C GLN A 28 -13.50 6.62 -8.67
N GLY A 29 -12.76 7.20 -7.71
CA GLY A 29 -12.16 6.49 -6.59
C GLY A 29 -12.90 6.83 -5.30
N SER A 30 -12.93 5.92 -4.36
CA SER A 30 -13.41 6.21 -3.02
C SER A 30 -12.50 7.26 -2.36
N ILE A 31 -13.03 8.03 -1.41
CA ILE A 31 -12.22 9.01 -0.65
C ILE A 31 -11.01 8.32 0.02
N VAL A 32 -11.17 7.07 0.44
CA VAL A 32 -10.10 6.26 1.01
C VAL A 32 -8.95 6.08 0.00
N GLU A 33 -9.27 5.69 -1.23
CA GLU A 33 -8.27 5.48 -2.29
C GLU A 33 -7.56 6.79 -2.64
N ILE A 34 -8.31 7.89 -2.78
CA ILE A 34 -7.73 9.20 -3.09
C ILE A 34 -6.73 9.63 -2.01
N LEU A 35 -7.11 9.53 -0.74
CA LEU A 35 -6.25 9.93 0.37
C LEU A 35 -5.08 8.96 0.56
N ARG A 36 -5.30 7.66 0.41
CA ARG A 36 -4.25 6.64 0.47
C ARG A 36 -3.18 6.89 -0.59
N ASP A 37 -3.61 7.07 -1.84
CA ASP A 37 -2.70 7.33 -2.94
C ASP A 37 -1.91 8.63 -2.71
N ALA A 38 -2.57 9.70 -2.26
CA ALA A 38 -1.91 10.96 -1.94
C ALA A 38 -0.87 10.83 -0.81
N ILE A 39 -1.14 10.00 0.20
CA ILE A 39 -0.19 9.71 1.28
C ILE A 39 0.98 8.87 0.76
N LEU A 40 0.71 7.79 0.04
CA LEU A 40 1.75 6.89 -0.47
C LEU A 40 2.61 7.52 -1.58
N HIS A 41 2.10 8.52 -2.33
CA HIS A 41 2.87 9.32 -3.29
C HIS A 41 3.62 10.50 -2.65
N ASN A 42 3.49 10.68 -1.33
CA ASN A 42 4.01 11.84 -0.61
C ASN A 42 3.44 13.20 -1.09
N ASP A 43 2.26 13.20 -1.74
CA ASP A 43 1.52 14.42 -2.05
C ASP A 43 0.98 15.05 -0.76
N ILE A 44 0.70 14.23 0.25
CA ILE A 44 0.49 14.60 1.64
C ILE A 44 1.71 14.12 2.41
N GLU A 45 2.57 15.05 2.79
CA GLU A 45 3.84 14.76 3.45
C GLU A 45 3.66 14.02 4.78
N CYS A 46 4.64 13.19 5.13
CA CYS A 46 4.73 12.57 6.45
C CYS A 46 4.63 13.62 7.57
N ASP A 47 4.07 13.21 8.70
CA ASP A 47 3.86 14.09 9.85
C ASP A 47 2.89 15.26 9.63
N THR A 48 2.27 15.38 8.45
CA THR A 48 1.25 16.41 8.19
C THR A 48 0.02 16.18 9.06
N GLU A 49 -0.43 17.24 9.74
CA GLU A 49 -1.67 17.25 10.52
C GLU A 49 -2.82 17.76 9.65
N LEU A 50 -3.94 17.04 9.64
CA LEU A 50 -5.10 17.30 8.81
C LEU A 50 -6.37 17.31 9.67
N THR A 51 -7.33 18.14 9.29
CA THR A 51 -8.67 18.16 9.87
C THR A 51 -9.70 17.57 8.90
N GLN A 52 -10.77 16.98 9.44
CA GLN A 52 -11.91 16.52 8.62
C GLN A 52 -12.51 17.63 7.78
N LYS A 53 -12.48 18.87 8.29
CA LYS A 53 -13.01 20.03 7.57
C LYS A 53 -12.15 20.36 6.35
N GLU A 54 -10.83 20.46 6.52
CA GLU A 54 -9.90 20.75 5.43
C GLU A 54 -9.98 19.70 4.32
N ILE A 55 -10.04 18.42 4.68
CA ILE A 55 -10.18 17.35 3.70
C ILE A 55 -11.52 17.45 2.96
N ALA A 56 -12.62 17.68 3.69
CA ALA A 56 -13.95 17.81 3.11
C ALA A 56 -14.04 19.01 2.15
N ASP A 57 -13.49 20.16 2.58
CA ASP A 57 -13.46 21.38 1.77
C ASP A 57 -12.58 21.19 0.50
N ASN A 58 -11.45 20.48 0.59
CA ASN A 58 -10.56 20.23 -0.55
C ASN A 58 -11.14 19.21 -1.54
N LEU A 59 -11.88 18.23 -1.07
CA LEU A 59 -12.50 17.20 -1.93
C LEU A 59 -13.91 17.59 -2.38
N GLU A 60 -14.43 18.76 -1.94
CA GLU A 60 -15.79 19.22 -2.23
C GLU A 60 -16.88 18.22 -1.81
N VAL A 61 -16.68 17.57 -0.66
CA VAL A 61 -17.61 16.57 -0.10
C VAL A 61 -18.07 16.96 1.31
N SER A 62 -19.09 16.28 1.83
CA SER A 62 -19.48 16.44 3.22
C SER A 62 -18.49 15.77 4.18
N ARG A 63 -18.50 16.14 5.47
CA ARG A 63 -17.57 15.58 6.48
C ARG A 63 -17.82 14.11 6.80
N MET A 64 -19.04 13.61 6.62
CA MET A 64 -19.38 12.21 6.96
C MET A 64 -18.53 11.19 6.19
N PRO A 65 -18.51 11.19 4.83
CA PRO A 65 -17.69 10.23 4.10
C PRO A 65 -16.18 10.42 4.37
N VAL A 66 -15.72 11.63 4.67
CA VAL A 66 -14.33 11.88 5.11
C VAL A 66 -14.04 11.19 6.43
N ARG A 67 -14.95 11.30 7.41
CA ARG A 67 -14.79 10.64 8.71
C ARG A 67 -14.68 9.11 8.57
N GLU A 68 -15.52 8.52 7.72
CA GLU A 68 -15.47 7.08 7.43
C GLU A 68 -14.15 6.68 6.78
N ALA A 69 -13.70 7.45 5.79
CA ALA A 69 -12.41 7.23 5.14
C ALA A 69 -11.24 7.31 6.12
N LEU A 70 -11.23 8.29 7.02
CA LEU A 70 -10.17 8.44 8.03
C LEU A 70 -10.15 7.28 9.04
N ILE A 71 -11.29 6.68 9.37
CA ILE A 71 -11.34 5.48 10.22
C ILE A 71 -10.62 4.32 9.53
N LEU A 72 -10.87 4.14 8.22
CA LEU A 72 -10.23 3.08 7.44
C LEU A 72 -8.72 3.33 7.28
N LEU A 73 -8.30 4.56 6.99
CA LEU A 73 -6.88 4.92 6.86
C LEU A 73 -6.12 4.77 8.19
N GLU A 74 -6.77 5.06 9.32
CA GLU A 74 -6.23 4.82 10.66
C GLU A 74 -6.05 3.32 10.93
N TYR A 75 -7.07 2.51 10.59
CA TYR A 75 -6.97 1.05 10.67
C TYR A 75 -5.88 0.47 9.77
N GLN A 76 -5.66 1.08 8.60
CA GLN A 76 -4.60 0.73 7.65
C GLN A 76 -3.19 1.18 8.11
N GLY A 77 -3.07 1.92 9.20
CA GLY A 77 -1.78 2.41 9.69
C GLY A 77 -1.18 3.57 8.92
N LEU A 78 -1.94 4.21 8.02
CA LEU A 78 -1.46 5.35 7.21
C LEU A 78 -1.55 6.68 7.95
N ILE A 79 -2.45 6.80 8.91
CA ILE A 79 -2.62 7.97 9.76
C ILE A 79 -2.80 7.54 11.22
N ARG A 80 -2.60 8.48 12.13
CA ARG A 80 -2.96 8.33 13.56
C ARG A 80 -3.86 9.47 14.00
N ARG A 81 -4.79 9.18 14.89
CA ARG A 81 -5.67 10.19 15.47
C ARG A 81 -4.97 10.92 16.60
N LEU A 82 -5.19 12.24 16.66
CA LEU A 82 -4.70 13.11 17.72
C LEU A 82 -5.81 13.42 18.75
N PRO A 83 -5.47 13.84 20.00
CA PRO A 83 -6.46 14.16 21.04
C PRO A 83 -7.45 15.28 20.66
N ASN A 84 -7.06 16.20 19.76
CA ASN A 84 -7.89 17.28 19.24
C ASN A 84 -8.83 16.85 18.08
N ASN A 85 -8.99 15.54 17.84
CA ASN A 85 -9.71 14.94 16.72
C ASN A 85 -9.14 15.26 15.32
N HIS A 86 -7.94 15.82 15.24
CA HIS A 86 -7.18 15.89 14.01
C HIS A 86 -6.58 14.50 13.70
N VAL A 87 -6.09 14.34 12.50
CA VAL A 87 -5.32 13.17 12.10
C VAL A 87 -3.93 13.60 11.66
N LYS A 88 -2.95 12.74 11.87
CA LYS A 88 -1.58 12.97 11.48
C LYS A 88 -1.11 11.83 10.59
N VAL A 89 -0.51 12.14 9.43
CA VAL A 89 0.10 11.13 8.56
C VAL A 89 1.26 10.48 9.31
N VAL A 90 1.35 9.15 9.20
CA VAL A 90 2.43 8.38 9.82
C VAL A 90 3.76 8.71 9.14
N ASN A 91 4.83 8.72 9.92
CA ASN A 91 6.17 8.89 9.36
C ASN A 91 6.65 7.53 8.79
N PHE A 92 6.72 7.44 7.47
CA PHE A 92 7.21 6.25 6.76
C PHE A 92 8.74 6.29 6.68
N THR A 93 9.41 5.85 7.73
CA THR A 93 10.85 5.67 7.69
C THR A 93 11.24 4.59 6.68
N LYS A 94 12.49 4.58 6.22
CA LYS A 94 12.99 3.53 5.29
C LYS A 94 12.75 2.11 5.82
N GLY A 95 12.82 1.89 7.14
CA GLY A 95 12.53 0.60 7.76
C GLY A 95 11.06 0.22 7.79
N TYR A 96 10.14 1.18 7.72
CA TYR A 96 8.70 0.93 7.85
C TYR A 96 8.17 -0.03 6.79
N PHE A 97 8.50 0.20 5.53
CA PHE A 97 8.07 -0.68 4.43
C PHE A 97 8.77 -2.03 4.48
N ALA A 98 10.04 -2.06 4.88
CA ALA A 98 10.77 -3.31 5.06
C ALA A 98 10.11 -4.21 6.10
N GLU A 99 9.67 -3.66 7.25
CA GLU A 99 8.97 -4.42 8.30
C GLU A 99 7.62 -4.96 7.81
N ILE A 100 6.85 -4.16 7.06
CA ILE A 100 5.56 -4.59 6.48
C ILE A 100 5.77 -5.73 5.50
N PHE A 101 6.71 -5.61 4.58
CA PHE A 101 6.96 -6.63 3.57
C PHE A 101 7.59 -7.90 4.15
N GLN A 102 8.41 -7.79 5.21
CA GLN A 102 8.89 -8.95 5.95
C GLN A 102 7.74 -9.73 6.60
N LEU A 103 6.77 -9.03 7.18
CA LEU A 103 5.56 -9.67 7.71
C LEU A 103 4.74 -10.34 6.60
N GLY A 104 4.54 -9.65 5.47
CA GLY A 104 3.86 -10.21 4.29
C GLY A 104 4.53 -11.49 3.79
N MET A 105 5.85 -11.45 3.60
CA MET A 105 6.67 -12.59 3.20
C MET A 105 6.51 -13.78 4.15
N LEU A 106 6.56 -13.53 5.46
CA LEU A 106 6.41 -14.58 6.48
C LEU A 106 5.04 -15.25 6.40
N LEU A 107 3.97 -14.45 6.26
CA LEU A 107 2.60 -14.97 6.18
C LEU A 107 2.38 -15.74 4.88
N GLU A 108 2.80 -15.20 3.74
CA GLU A 108 2.67 -15.89 2.44
C GLU A 108 3.42 -17.21 2.42
N GLY A 109 4.66 -17.24 2.90
CA GLY A 109 5.45 -18.47 2.99
C GLY A 109 4.75 -19.55 3.83
N LYS A 110 4.11 -19.16 4.93
CA LYS A 110 3.33 -20.11 5.78
C LYS A 110 2.07 -20.60 5.08
N ILE A 111 1.36 -19.74 4.35
CA ILE A 111 0.12 -20.11 3.64
C ILE A 111 0.46 -21.01 2.45
N LEU A 112 1.45 -20.66 1.64
CA LEU A 112 1.90 -21.45 0.49
C LEU A 112 2.31 -22.87 0.87
N ARG A 113 2.91 -23.09 2.06
CA ARG A 113 3.22 -24.43 2.59
C ARG A 113 1.98 -25.28 2.85
N GLN A 114 0.81 -24.66 3.01
CA GLN A 114 -0.46 -25.35 3.32
C GLN A 114 -1.36 -25.46 2.09
N MET A 115 -1.04 -24.78 0.99
CA MET A 115 -1.82 -24.85 -0.24
C MET A 115 -1.60 -26.18 -0.96
N GLU A 116 -2.71 -26.77 -1.43
CA GLU A 116 -2.66 -28.06 -2.14
C GLU A 116 -2.15 -27.92 -3.58
N LYS A 117 -2.54 -26.83 -4.27
CA LYS A 117 -2.30 -26.64 -5.70
C LYS A 117 -1.84 -25.21 -6.02
N PRO A 118 -0.66 -24.80 -5.53
CA PRO A 118 -0.14 -23.46 -5.79
C PRO A 118 0.12 -23.17 -7.29
N GLU A 119 0.36 -24.22 -8.11
CA GLU A 119 0.58 -24.12 -9.54
C GLU A 119 -0.60 -23.54 -10.33
N THR A 120 -1.81 -23.62 -9.79
CA THR A 120 -3.02 -23.05 -10.43
C THR A 120 -2.96 -21.53 -10.59
N MET A 121 -2.07 -20.87 -9.84
CA MET A 121 -1.87 -19.43 -9.89
C MET A 121 -0.84 -18.98 -10.94
N MET A 122 -0.11 -19.90 -11.59
CA MET A 122 0.99 -19.56 -12.52
C MET A 122 0.58 -18.71 -13.72
N GLN A 123 -0.69 -18.75 -14.12
CA GLN A 123 -1.22 -17.97 -15.24
C GLN A 123 -1.94 -16.69 -14.81
N GLN A 124 -1.93 -16.39 -13.52
CA GLN A 124 -2.59 -15.22 -12.98
C GLN A 124 -1.64 -14.00 -12.99
N SER A 125 -2.23 -12.81 -12.96
CA SER A 125 -1.45 -11.59 -12.74
C SER A 125 -0.84 -11.58 -11.33
N GLU A 126 0.28 -10.90 -11.16
CA GLU A 126 1.02 -10.79 -9.92
C GLU A 126 0.10 -10.47 -8.72
N LEU A 127 -0.70 -9.42 -8.81
CA LEU A 127 -1.62 -9.04 -7.75
C LEU A 127 -2.69 -10.12 -7.47
N SER A 128 -3.13 -10.83 -8.50
CA SER A 128 -4.10 -11.92 -8.36
C SER A 128 -3.52 -13.12 -7.61
N VAL A 129 -2.23 -13.40 -7.79
CA VAL A 129 -1.53 -14.45 -7.01
C VAL A 129 -1.55 -14.12 -5.52
N HIS A 130 -1.17 -12.91 -5.13
CA HIS A 130 -1.19 -12.50 -3.72
C HIS A 130 -2.60 -12.53 -3.13
N ARG A 131 -3.61 -12.10 -3.91
CA ARG A 131 -5.02 -12.18 -3.52
C ARG A 131 -5.47 -13.61 -3.28
N GLU A 132 -5.05 -14.53 -4.12
CA GLU A 132 -5.39 -15.95 -3.98
C GLU A 132 -4.71 -16.56 -2.74
N ILE A 133 -3.47 -16.17 -2.45
CA ILE A 133 -2.75 -16.64 -1.26
C ILE A 133 -3.52 -16.27 0.01
N TYR A 134 -3.90 -15.01 0.22
CA TYR A 134 -4.60 -14.64 1.46
C TYR A 134 -6.01 -15.21 1.54
N ARG A 135 -6.71 -15.41 0.41
CA ARG A 135 -8.03 -16.05 0.37
C ARG A 135 -8.00 -17.52 0.76
N ASN A 136 -6.90 -18.22 0.46
CA ASN A 136 -6.70 -19.61 0.87
C ASN A 136 -6.22 -19.76 2.33
N CYS A 137 -6.09 -18.67 3.07
CA CYS A 137 -5.66 -18.72 4.46
C CYS A 137 -6.83 -19.06 5.39
N HIS A 138 -6.72 -20.17 6.12
CA HIS A 138 -7.74 -20.59 7.10
C HIS A 138 -7.76 -19.71 8.36
N ASN A 139 -6.64 -19.09 8.71
CA ASN A 139 -6.57 -18.19 9.86
C ASN A 139 -7.07 -16.79 9.47
N GLN A 140 -8.22 -16.41 10.00
CA GLN A 140 -8.89 -15.14 9.68
C GLN A 140 -8.00 -13.91 9.97
N LEU A 141 -7.23 -13.94 11.06
CA LEU A 141 -6.34 -12.81 11.40
C LEU A 141 -5.20 -12.69 10.40
N TRP A 142 -4.57 -13.79 10.02
CA TRP A 142 -3.51 -13.80 9.01
C TRP A 142 -4.03 -13.35 7.64
N SER A 143 -5.20 -13.87 7.24
CA SER A 143 -5.86 -13.48 5.99
C SER A 143 -6.11 -11.96 5.94
N LYS A 144 -6.69 -11.39 6.98
CA LYS A 144 -6.98 -9.94 7.06
C LYS A 144 -5.71 -9.08 7.10
N THR A 145 -4.69 -9.54 7.81
CA THR A 145 -3.40 -8.84 7.85
C THR A 145 -2.75 -8.84 6.47
N LEU A 146 -2.70 -10.00 5.81
CA LEU A 146 -2.11 -10.11 4.48
C LEU A 146 -2.94 -9.40 3.41
N GLU A 147 -4.28 -9.44 3.49
CA GLU A 147 -5.17 -8.63 2.66
C GLU A 147 -4.80 -7.14 2.76
N SER A 148 -4.61 -6.60 3.97
CA SER A 148 -4.22 -5.21 4.16
C SER A 148 -2.85 -4.91 3.56
N ILE A 149 -1.87 -5.78 3.73
CA ILE A 149 -0.53 -5.61 3.12
C ILE A 149 -0.64 -5.63 1.60
N THR A 150 -1.41 -6.56 1.04
CA THR A 150 -1.57 -6.72 -0.40
C THR A 150 -2.30 -5.55 -1.04
N GLU A 151 -3.47 -5.18 -0.52
CA GLU A 151 -4.33 -4.18 -1.14
C GLU A 151 -3.87 -2.74 -0.91
N ILE A 152 -2.95 -2.50 0.02
CA ILE A 152 -2.43 -1.17 0.29
C ILE A 152 -1.02 -1.01 -0.26
N TYR A 153 -0.11 -1.86 0.16
CA TYR A 153 1.32 -1.67 -0.09
C TYR A 153 1.81 -2.40 -1.35
N LEU A 154 1.45 -3.69 -1.51
CA LEU A 154 1.85 -4.44 -2.71
C LEU A 154 1.18 -3.89 -3.96
N GLU A 155 -0.12 -3.66 -3.94
CA GLU A 155 -0.84 -3.09 -5.09
C GLU A 155 -0.25 -1.74 -5.49
N TYR A 156 0.04 -0.88 -4.51
CA TYR A 156 0.67 0.40 -4.76
C TYR A 156 2.07 0.23 -5.38
N GLY A 157 2.91 -0.65 -4.83
CA GLY A 157 4.23 -0.95 -5.37
C GLY A 157 4.18 -1.47 -6.80
N ILE A 158 3.33 -2.47 -7.06
CA ILE A 158 3.16 -3.07 -8.39
C ILE A 158 2.74 -2.04 -9.44
N ARG A 159 1.81 -1.14 -9.10
CA ARG A 159 1.33 -0.09 -10.03
C ARG A 159 2.37 0.97 -10.35
N ASN A 160 3.29 1.23 -9.46
CA ASN A 160 4.19 2.37 -9.56
C ASN A 160 5.64 2.01 -9.93
N ILE A 161 5.96 0.74 -10.10
CA ILE A 161 7.24 0.30 -10.65
C ILE A 161 7.25 0.59 -12.14
N GLN A 162 8.07 1.55 -12.56
CA GLN A 162 8.13 2.00 -13.96
C GLN A 162 9.16 1.23 -14.79
N ASN A 163 10.13 0.56 -14.16
CA ASN A 163 11.18 -0.17 -14.86
C ASN A 163 10.69 -1.54 -15.32
N GLN A 164 10.66 -1.75 -16.64
CA GLN A 164 10.20 -3.02 -17.24
C GLN A 164 11.11 -4.22 -16.92
N GLU A 165 12.41 -4.01 -16.75
CA GLU A 165 13.35 -5.08 -16.41
C GLU A 165 13.13 -5.54 -14.97
N GLU A 166 12.98 -4.61 -14.04
CA GLU A 166 12.70 -4.90 -12.63
C GLU A 166 11.33 -5.59 -12.46
N ASN A 167 10.33 -5.20 -13.25
CA ASN A 167 9.03 -5.88 -13.29
C ASN A 167 9.16 -7.34 -13.72
N LYS A 168 9.90 -7.62 -14.78
CA LYS A 168 10.14 -8.99 -15.26
C LYS A 168 10.88 -9.83 -14.25
N GLU A 169 11.93 -9.29 -13.65
CA GLU A 169 12.71 -9.99 -12.63
C GLU A 169 11.84 -10.36 -11.42
N ARG A 170 11.01 -9.43 -10.96
CA ARG A 170 10.09 -9.66 -9.84
C ARG A 170 9.04 -10.73 -10.17
N GLU A 171 8.42 -10.66 -11.35
CA GLU A 171 7.47 -11.68 -11.83
C GLU A 171 8.13 -13.05 -11.97
N GLU A 172 9.39 -13.11 -12.41
CA GLU A 172 10.15 -14.36 -12.47
C GLU A 172 10.38 -14.97 -11.09
N PHE A 173 10.68 -14.15 -10.05
CA PHE A 173 10.80 -14.66 -8.69
C PHE A 173 9.46 -15.23 -8.20
N LEU A 174 8.35 -14.55 -8.46
CA LEU A 174 7.03 -15.05 -8.08
C LEU A 174 6.68 -16.38 -8.76
N HIS A 175 6.98 -16.52 -10.07
CA HIS A 175 6.82 -17.79 -10.78
C HIS A 175 7.68 -18.90 -10.17
N LYS A 176 8.92 -18.59 -9.79
CA LYS A 176 9.80 -19.56 -9.11
C LYS A 176 9.24 -19.96 -7.74
N VAL A 177 8.67 -19.01 -6.98
CA VAL A 177 7.98 -19.29 -5.71
C VAL A 177 6.90 -20.33 -5.90
N LEU A 178 5.99 -20.14 -6.86
CA LEU A 178 4.89 -21.07 -7.11
C LEU A 178 5.39 -22.45 -7.54
N LYS A 179 6.39 -22.49 -8.42
CA LYS A 179 7.01 -23.73 -8.90
C LYS A 179 7.69 -24.52 -7.79
N GLU A 180 8.40 -23.86 -6.89
CA GLU A 180 9.05 -24.54 -5.78
C GLU A 180 8.04 -24.94 -4.68
N ALA A 181 6.95 -24.17 -4.51
CA ALA A 181 5.83 -24.54 -3.65
C ALA A 181 5.13 -25.84 -4.14
N GLU A 182 4.86 -25.96 -5.46
CA GLU A 182 4.32 -27.18 -6.09
C GLU A 182 5.17 -28.41 -5.79
N LYS A 183 6.48 -28.28 -5.90
CA LYS A 183 7.43 -29.36 -5.61
C LYS A 183 7.63 -29.63 -4.13
N LYS A 184 7.05 -28.82 -3.26
CA LYS A 184 7.26 -28.82 -1.79
C LYS A 184 8.73 -28.57 -1.39
N GLU A 185 9.49 -27.87 -2.23
CA GLU A 185 10.87 -27.44 -1.99
C GLU A 185 10.87 -26.13 -1.19
N TYR A 186 10.36 -26.18 0.04
CA TYR A 186 10.01 -24.99 0.81
C TYR A 186 11.19 -24.06 1.11
N ALA A 187 12.40 -24.57 1.28
CA ALA A 187 13.58 -23.74 1.49
C ALA A 187 13.90 -22.88 0.25
N LYS A 188 13.78 -23.46 -0.94
CA LYS A 188 13.97 -22.75 -2.21
C LYS A 188 12.83 -21.76 -2.46
N MET A 189 11.60 -22.17 -2.16
CA MET A 189 10.43 -21.29 -2.23
C MET A 189 10.63 -20.04 -1.37
N GLU A 190 11.06 -20.19 -0.12
CA GLU A 190 11.32 -19.06 0.78
C GLU A 190 12.46 -18.17 0.29
N GLU A 191 13.51 -18.73 -0.29
CA GLU A 191 14.58 -17.95 -0.91
C GLU A 191 14.06 -17.09 -2.06
N GLN A 192 13.22 -17.65 -2.95
CA GLN A 192 12.64 -16.88 -4.05
C GLN A 192 11.65 -15.82 -3.56
N LEU A 193 10.85 -16.16 -2.55
CA LEU A 193 9.91 -15.22 -1.93
C LEU A 193 10.66 -14.05 -1.27
N GLN A 194 11.79 -14.30 -0.64
CA GLN A 194 12.65 -13.25 -0.10
C GLN A 194 13.18 -12.33 -1.21
N LYS A 195 13.62 -12.87 -2.34
CA LYS A 195 14.07 -12.07 -3.49
C LYS A 195 12.95 -11.19 -4.03
N TYR A 196 11.74 -11.76 -4.18
CA TYR A 196 10.56 -11.03 -4.60
C TYR A 196 10.28 -9.81 -3.70
N PHE A 197 10.17 -10.04 -2.38
CA PHE A 197 9.90 -8.96 -1.43
C PHE A 197 11.06 -7.98 -1.30
N SER A 198 12.30 -8.40 -1.51
CA SER A 198 13.46 -7.50 -1.55
C SER A 198 13.38 -6.51 -2.72
N CYS A 199 12.87 -6.93 -3.88
CA CYS A 199 12.60 -6.01 -4.99
C CYS A 199 11.55 -4.96 -4.58
N MET A 200 10.48 -5.37 -3.91
CA MET A 200 9.44 -4.44 -3.43
C MET A 200 9.99 -3.45 -2.40
N ILE A 201 10.78 -3.91 -1.44
CA ILE A 201 11.43 -3.04 -0.44
C ILE A 201 12.31 -2.00 -1.14
N HIS A 202 13.15 -2.43 -2.08
CA HIS A 202 14.06 -1.55 -2.81
C HIS A 202 13.32 -0.44 -3.56
N GLU A 203 12.15 -0.75 -4.15
CA GLU A 203 11.32 0.26 -4.81
C GLU A 203 10.79 1.34 -3.86
N PHE A 204 10.40 0.95 -2.65
CA PHE A 204 9.96 1.92 -1.65
C PHE A 204 11.12 2.74 -1.06
N GLU A 205 12.33 2.16 -0.99
CA GLU A 205 13.53 2.85 -0.50
C GLU A 205 14.09 3.88 -1.50
N LYS A 206 13.88 3.69 -2.81
CA LYS A 206 14.26 4.65 -3.85
C LYS A 206 13.45 5.95 -3.78
N ARG A 207 12.31 5.93 -3.11
CA ARG A 207 11.47 7.11 -2.98
C ARG A 207 12.07 8.01 -1.90
N GLU A 208 12.29 9.27 -2.24
CA GLU A 208 12.56 10.32 -1.27
C GLU A 208 11.24 10.62 -0.53
N ILE A 209 10.98 9.84 0.54
CA ILE A 209 9.85 10.07 1.45
C ILE A 209 10.34 10.88 2.64
#